data_6b8cf1bd53417cd30de41d1c2ef1ed79
#
_entry.id   6b8cf1bd53417cd30de41d1c2ef1ed79
#
_cell.length_a   1.000
_cell.length_b   1.000
_cell.length_c   1.000
_cell.angle_alpha   90.00
_cell.angle_beta   90.00
_cell.angle_gamma   90.00
#
_symmetry.space_group_name_H-M   'P 1'
#
loop_
_entity.id
_entity.type
_entity.pdbx_description
1 polymer ?
#
loop_
_entity_poly.entity_id
_entity_poly.type
_entity_poly.pdbx_seq_one_letter_code
_entity_poly.pdbx_strand_id
1 'polypeptide(L)'
;MDPYEGNPVRHGGEDLSSSGWNPVIGKYLGYFRDSLGIRKVGRYISNDWINWTYTGTVVKPEAYDIKTTQIYNMTVLFKDSVYWGFAGILRLNESGNENPPNPSRTDNTNFIALLFSRDGINFVRCGNTMPFVSYGEEGSWDDQMVYTIGVPVHVGNEYYIYYNGFNFKHFNNGNPPPPL
;
A
#
# COMPACT_ATOMS: atom_id res chain seq x y z
N MET A 1 17.59 -7.50 22.88
CA MET A 1 17.45 -8.60 21.89
C MET A 1 18.27 -8.16 20.69
N ASP A 2 19.28 -8.92 20.33
CA ASP A 2 20.15 -8.58 19.20
C ASP A 2 19.40 -8.83 17.89
N PRO A 3 19.57 -7.98 16.88
CA PRO A 3 18.98 -8.22 15.56
C PRO A 3 19.58 -9.49 14.94
N TYR A 4 18.78 -10.16 14.10
CA TYR A 4 19.28 -11.31 13.35
C TYR A 4 20.48 -10.91 12.47
N GLU A 5 21.59 -11.66 12.54
CA GLU A 5 22.83 -11.32 11.84
C GLU A 5 22.69 -11.24 10.30
N GLY A 6 21.74 -12.01 9.73
CA GLY A 6 21.44 -11.98 8.30
C GLY A 6 20.51 -10.86 7.85
N ASN A 7 20.23 -9.87 8.70
CA ASN A 7 19.41 -8.72 8.29
C ASN A 7 20.13 -7.79 7.31
N PRO A 8 19.40 -7.22 6.35
CA PRO A 8 17.99 -7.46 6.05
C PRO A 8 17.78 -8.81 5.35
N VAL A 9 16.83 -9.60 5.81
CA VAL A 9 16.46 -10.89 5.20
C VAL A 9 15.89 -10.76 3.79
N ARG A 10 15.60 -9.52 3.37
CA ARG A 10 15.16 -9.17 2.03
C ARG A 10 15.68 -7.80 1.64
N HIS A 11 16.28 -7.72 0.46
CA HIS A 11 16.73 -6.46 -0.15
C HIS A 11 15.68 -5.96 -1.16
N GLY A 12 15.48 -4.64 -1.21
CA GLY A 12 14.53 -3.98 -2.10
C GLY A 12 13.06 -4.07 -1.62
N GLY A 13 12.21 -3.25 -2.19
CA GLY A 13 10.84 -3.08 -1.74
C GLY A 13 10.78 -2.24 -0.48
N GLU A 14 11.20 -1.03 -0.61
CA GLU A 14 11.03 0.03 0.38
C GLU A 14 9.55 0.23 0.64
N ASP A 15 9.17 0.67 1.80
CA ASP A 15 7.85 1.05 2.22
C ASP A 15 6.92 -0.06 2.75
N LEU A 16 5.96 0.43 3.48
CA LEU A 16 4.86 -0.20 4.18
C LEU A 16 4.36 -1.47 3.50
N SER A 17 4.88 -2.58 3.95
CA SER A 17 4.53 -3.91 3.46
C SER A 17 3.87 -4.70 4.57
N SER A 18 3.10 -5.70 4.25
CA SER A 18 2.52 -6.59 5.24
C SER A 18 3.02 -8.01 5.05
N SER A 19 3.25 -8.66 6.16
CA SER A 19 3.60 -10.06 6.18
C SER A 19 3.01 -10.74 7.42
N GLY A 20 2.73 -12.03 7.32
CA GLY A 20 2.16 -12.79 8.42
C GLY A 20 2.02 -14.27 8.10
N TRP A 21 1.80 -15.06 9.14
CA TRP A 21 1.51 -16.48 9.00
C TRP A 21 0.13 -16.70 8.38
N ASN A 22 0.06 -17.56 7.38
CA ASN A 22 -1.19 -17.99 6.78
C ASN A 22 -1.43 -19.48 7.09
N PRO A 23 -2.42 -19.79 7.94
CA PRO A 23 -2.66 -21.16 8.39
C PRO A 23 -3.23 -22.08 7.29
N VAL A 24 -3.84 -21.51 6.24
CA VAL A 24 -4.44 -22.29 5.14
C VAL A 24 -3.36 -22.95 4.29
N ILE A 25 -2.30 -22.21 3.98
CA ILE A 25 -1.21 -22.73 3.16
C ILE A 25 0.01 -23.18 4.00
N GLY A 26 -0.05 -22.99 5.33
CA GLY A 26 1.05 -23.37 6.23
C GLY A 26 2.36 -22.63 5.94
N LYS A 27 2.31 -21.35 5.57
CA LYS A 27 3.47 -20.53 5.21
C LYS A 27 3.29 -19.09 5.67
N TYR A 28 4.40 -18.38 5.79
CA TYR A 28 4.38 -16.93 5.88
C TYR A 28 4.10 -16.34 4.49
N LEU A 29 3.19 -15.38 4.45
CA LEU A 29 2.92 -14.56 3.27
C LEU A 29 3.47 -13.16 3.46
N GLY A 30 4.10 -12.62 2.43
CA GLY A 30 4.51 -11.22 2.35
C GLY A 30 3.95 -10.57 1.09
N TYR A 31 3.44 -9.35 1.26
CA TYR A 31 2.98 -8.50 0.17
C TYR A 31 3.85 -7.25 0.18
N PHE A 32 4.81 -7.20 -0.74
CA PHE A 32 5.83 -6.17 -0.77
C PHE A 32 5.76 -5.39 -2.07
N ARG A 33 6.24 -4.15 -2.03
CA ARG A 33 6.35 -3.35 -3.24
C ARG A 33 7.29 -4.02 -4.25
N ASP A 34 6.81 -4.17 -5.48
CA ASP A 34 7.57 -4.57 -6.65
C ASP A 34 7.80 -3.31 -7.51
N SER A 35 9.06 -2.87 -7.61
CA SER A 35 9.42 -1.56 -8.18
C SER A 35 10.10 -1.66 -9.55
N LEU A 36 10.08 -2.81 -10.20
CA LEU A 36 10.57 -2.90 -11.58
C LEU A 36 9.59 -2.17 -12.50
N GLY A 37 9.92 -0.94 -12.85
CA GLY A 37 9.05 -0.02 -13.59
C GLY A 37 8.09 0.74 -12.69
N ILE A 38 6.79 0.71 -12.99
CA ILE A 38 5.76 1.31 -12.14
C ILE A 38 5.60 0.51 -10.84
N ARG A 39 5.30 1.20 -9.73
CA ARG A 39 5.09 0.56 -8.43
C ARG A 39 3.88 -0.37 -8.48
N LYS A 40 4.08 -1.61 -8.04
CA LYS A 40 3.11 -2.71 -7.98
C LYS A 40 3.29 -3.46 -6.67
N VAL A 41 2.42 -4.41 -6.39
CA VAL A 41 2.55 -5.31 -5.24
C VAL A 41 2.89 -6.72 -5.71
N GLY A 42 4.00 -7.23 -5.23
CA GLY A 42 4.43 -8.61 -5.40
C GLY A 42 4.07 -9.47 -4.18
N ARG A 43 3.75 -10.73 -4.42
CA ARG A 43 3.52 -11.71 -3.37
C ARG A 43 4.75 -12.58 -3.17
N TYR A 44 5.06 -12.83 -1.90
CA TYR A 44 6.18 -13.66 -1.47
C TYR A 44 5.71 -14.71 -0.47
N ILE A 45 6.37 -15.85 -0.44
CA ILE A 45 6.14 -16.91 0.54
C ILE A 45 7.43 -17.26 1.25
N SER A 46 7.33 -17.67 2.52
CA SER A 46 8.46 -18.18 3.30
C SER A 46 8.02 -19.32 4.22
N ASN A 47 8.91 -20.26 4.50
CA ASN A 47 8.72 -21.30 5.50
C ASN A 47 9.29 -20.90 6.87
N ASP A 48 10.22 -19.98 6.91
CA ASP A 48 11.07 -19.69 8.07
C ASP A 48 11.16 -18.19 8.42
N TRP A 49 10.41 -17.33 7.71
CA TRP A 49 10.44 -15.87 7.83
C TRP A 49 11.75 -15.21 7.37
N ILE A 50 12.74 -16.00 7.00
CA ILE A 50 14.09 -15.54 6.58
C ILE A 50 14.22 -15.63 5.07
N ASN A 51 13.92 -16.81 4.51
CA ASN A 51 14.06 -17.08 3.08
C ASN A 51 12.72 -16.84 2.35
N TRP A 52 12.67 -15.79 1.54
CA TRP A 52 11.45 -15.38 0.83
C TRP A 52 11.55 -15.71 -0.65
N THR A 53 10.53 -16.39 -1.16
CA THR A 53 10.36 -16.71 -2.59
C THR A 53 9.30 -15.82 -3.20
N TYR A 54 9.64 -15.09 -4.26
CA TYR A 54 8.70 -14.32 -5.07
C TYR A 54 7.78 -15.25 -5.85
N THR A 55 6.48 -15.00 -5.82
CA THR A 55 5.48 -15.82 -6.51
C THR A 55 4.71 -15.07 -7.60
N GLY A 56 5.01 -13.80 -7.81
CA GLY A 56 4.43 -12.99 -8.88
C GLY A 56 3.82 -11.68 -8.38
N THR A 57 3.53 -10.79 -9.32
CA THR A 57 2.78 -9.55 -9.08
C THR A 57 1.31 -9.89 -8.86
N VAL A 58 0.71 -9.36 -7.79
CA VAL A 58 -0.69 -9.64 -7.41
C VAL A 58 -1.60 -8.43 -7.49
N VAL A 59 -1.05 -7.21 -7.38
CA VAL A 59 -1.81 -5.97 -7.59
C VAL A 59 -0.98 -5.00 -8.43
N LYS A 60 -1.60 -4.46 -9.45
CA LYS A 60 -1.04 -3.46 -10.37
C LYS A 60 -2.14 -2.46 -10.74
N PRO A 61 -1.81 -1.32 -11.34
CA PRO A 61 -2.83 -0.42 -11.90
C PRO A 61 -3.76 -1.14 -12.88
N GLU A 62 -5.03 -0.81 -12.83
CA GLU A 62 -6.09 -1.38 -13.65
C GLU A 62 -6.35 -0.52 -14.90
N ALA A 63 -7.08 -1.06 -15.87
CA ALA A 63 -7.39 -0.36 -17.10
C ALA A 63 -8.25 0.90 -16.92
N TYR A 64 -8.98 1.01 -15.82
CA TYR A 64 -9.78 2.19 -15.46
C TYR A 64 -9.01 3.23 -14.66
N ASP A 65 -7.78 2.95 -14.25
CA ASP A 65 -6.92 3.93 -13.58
C ASP A 65 -6.36 4.93 -14.60
N ILE A 66 -6.01 6.12 -14.15
CA ILE A 66 -5.23 7.04 -14.99
C ILE A 66 -3.86 6.40 -15.28
N LYS A 67 -3.31 6.70 -16.46
CA LYS A 67 -2.10 6.05 -16.97
C LYS A 67 -0.89 6.11 -16.01
N THR A 68 -0.84 7.12 -15.20
CA THR A 68 0.26 7.40 -14.26
C THR A 68 0.01 6.89 -12.84
N THR A 69 -1.08 6.14 -12.63
CA THR A 69 -1.38 5.50 -11.35
C THR A 69 -0.30 4.47 -10.99
N GLN A 70 0.04 4.41 -9.71
CA GLN A 70 0.94 3.42 -9.13
C GLN A 70 0.33 2.83 -7.86
N ILE A 71 0.67 1.60 -7.55
CA ILE A 71 0.28 0.98 -6.27
C ILE A 71 1.44 1.17 -5.30
N TYR A 72 1.27 2.10 -4.35
CA TYR A 72 2.36 2.53 -3.49
C TYR A 72 2.74 1.46 -2.47
N ASN A 73 1.73 0.90 -1.80
CA ASN A 73 1.87 -0.14 -0.78
C ASN A 73 0.59 -0.97 -0.71
N MET A 74 0.61 -2.07 0.02
CA MET A 74 -0.60 -2.81 0.38
C MET A 74 -0.40 -3.53 1.71
N THR A 75 -1.33 -3.36 2.64
CA THR A 75 -1.46 -4.24 3.80
C THR A 75 -2.57 -5.25 3.57
N VAL A 76 -2.40 -6.49 4.06
CA VAL A 76 -3.36 -7.57 3.83
C VAL A 76 -3.76 -8.22 5.15
N LEU A 77 -5.05 -8.21 5.45
CA LEU A 77 -5.67 -8.96 6.54
C LEU A 77 -6.27 -10.26 5.97
N PHE A 78 -5.86 -11.41 6.49
CA PHE A 78 -6.54 -12.67 6.22
C PHE A 78 -7.57 -12.94 7.32
N LYS A 79 -8.85 -12.98 6.95
CA LYS A 79 -9.95 -13.19 7.89
C LYS A 79 -11.12 -13.87 7.18
N ASP A 80 -11.69 -14.88 7.84
CA ASP A 80 -12.89 -15.61 7.36
C ASP A 80 -12.73 -16.15 5.92
N SER A 81 -11.55 -16.74 5.62
CA SER A 81 -11.17 -17.27 4.31
C SER A 81 -11.14 -16.22 3.18
N VAL A 82 -11.00 -14.95 3.53
CA VAL A 82 -10.84 -13.83 2.60
C VAL A 82 -9.56 -13.07 2.93
N TYR A 83 -8.86 -12.66 1.88
CA TYR A 83 -7.75 -11.71 1.96
C TYR A 83 -8.29 -10.32 1.66
N TRP A 84 -8.30 -9.46 2.66
CA TRP A 84 -8.68 -8.06 2.55
C TRP A 84 -7.43 -7.22 2.35
N GLY A 85 -7.31 -6.59 1.19
CA GLY A 85 -6.18 -5.72 0.84
C GLY A 85 -6.55 -4.24 1.03
N PHE A 86 -5.65 -3.49 1.66
CA PHE A 86 -5.76 -2.03 1.81
C PHE A 86 -4.57 -1.43 1.06
N ALA A 87 -4.81 -1.00 -0.18
CA ALA A 87 -3.75 -0.55 -1.08
C ALA A 87 -3.70 0.98 -1.19
N GLY A 88 -2.52 1.54 -1.04
CA GLY A 88 -2.25 2.93 -1.36
C GLY A 88 -2.21 3.13 -2.87
N ILE A 89 -3.10 3.97 -3.37
CA ILE A 89 -3.22 4.34 -4.79
C ILE A 89 -2.60 5.71 -4.98
N LEU A 90 -1.38 5.73 -5.47
CA LEU A 90 -0.65 6.96 -5.79
C LEU A 90 -1.04 7.40 -7.20
N ARG A 91 -1.55 8.60 -7.32
CA ARG A 91 -1.85 9.27 -8.60
C ARG A 91 -0.77 10.30 -8.89
N LEU A 92 0.10 10.02 -9.84
CA LEU A 92 1.02 11.02 -10.35
C LEU A 92 0.28 11.94 -11.34
N ASN A 93 0.88 13.07 -11.65
CA ASN A 93 0.36 13.94 -12.72
C ASN A 93 0.36 13.23 -14.08
N GLU A 94 -0.26 13.83 -15.08
CA GLU A 94 -0.41 13.24 -16.43
C GLU A 94 0.91 12.89 -17.12
N SER A 95 1.99 13.61 -16.81
CA SER A 95 3.33 13.33 -17.35
C SER A 95 4.09 12.25 -16.59
N GLY A 96 3.54 11.77 -15.46
CA GLY A 96 4.23 10.86 -14.55
C GLY A 96 5.36 11.51 -13.75
N ASN A 97 5.47 12.86 -13.78
CA ASN A 97 6.48 13.59 -13.04
C ASN A 97 6.12 13.63 -11.56
N GLU A 98 7.01 13.17 -10.71
CA GLU A 98 6.84 13.21 -9.26
C GLU A 98 7.02 14.63 -8.69
N ASN A 99 7.61 15.55 -9.45
CA ASN A 99 7.82 16.96 -9.10
C ASN A 99 7.35 17.91 -10.21
N PRO A 100 6.06 17.97 -10.53
CA PRO A 100 5.58 18.92 -11.54
C PRO A 100 5.71 20.37 -11.02
N PRO A 101 6.03 21.33 -11.90
CA PRO A 101 6.22 22.72 -11.50
C PRO A 101 4.95 23.38 -10.95
N ASN A 102 3.78 22.96 -11.43
CA ASN A 102 2.47 23.47 -11.00
C ASN A 102 1.50 22.30 -10.82
N PRO A 103 1.58 21.56 -9.70
CA PRO A 103 0.73 20.39 -9.48
C PRO A 103 -0.74 20.80 -9.27
N SER A 104 -1.65 20.10 -9.94
CA SER A 104 -3.07 20.20 -9.63
C SER A 104 -3.37 19.64 -8.23
N ARG A 105 -4.57 19.89 -7.68
CA ARG A 105 -4.93 19.38 -6.35
C ARG A 105 -4.80 17.85 -6.26
N THR A 106 -5.15 17.13 -7.31
CA THR A 106 -5.18 15.67 -7.35
C THR A 106 -3.86 15.02 -7.79
N ASP A 107 -2.87 15.82 -8.21
CA ASP A 107 -1.58 15.29 -8.60
C ASP A 107 -0.74 14.89 -7.39
N ASN A 108 -0.04 13.78 -7.51
CA ASN A 108 0.88 13.26 -6.50
C ASN A 108 0.23 13.03 -5.12
N THR A 109 -1.06 12.69 -5.16
CA THR A 109 -1.86 12.35 -3.97
C THR A 109 -1.97 10.84 -3.81
N ASN A 110 -2.24 10.39 -2.58
CA ASN A 110 -2.47 8.98 -2.29
C ASN A 110 -3.76 8.78 -1.49
N PHE A 111 -4.54 7.79 -1.88
CA PHE A 111 -5.71 7.34 -1.13
C PHE A 111 -5.66 5.82 -0.91
N ILE A 112 -6.46 5.29 0.00
CA ILE A 112 -6.53 3.86 0.29
C ILE A 112 -7.71 3.25 -0.47
N ALA A 113 -7.44 2.24 -1.30
CA ALA A 113 -8.45 1.39 -1.92
C ALA A 113 -8.62 0.10 -1.13
N LEU A 114 -9.86 -0.40 -1.05
CA LEU A 114 -10.15 -1.72 -0.52
C LEU A 114 -10.14 -2.75 -1.65
N LEU A 115 -9.46 -3.87 -1.43
CA LEU A 115 -9.43 -5.00 -2.32
C LEU A 115 -9.82 -6.26 -1.56
N PHE A 116 -10.28 -7.28 -2.28
CA PHE A 116 -10.44 -8.61 -1.70
C PHE A 116 -9.92 -9.69 -2.65
N SER A 117 -9.54 -10.83 -2.07
CA SER A 117 -9.16 -12.03 -2.81
C SER A 117 -9.58 -13.29 -2.04
N ARG A 118 -9.89 -14.38 -2.76
CA ARG A 118 -10.17 -15.70 -2.17
C ARG A 118 -8.92 -16.58 -2.05
N ASP A 119 -7.90 -16.28 -2.83
CA ASP A 119 -6.67 -17.09 -2.94
C ASP A 119 -5.39 -16.34 -2.51
N GLY A 120 -5.51 -15.04 -2.22
CA GLY A 120 -4.35 -14.19 -1.89
C GLY A 120 -3.45 -13.89 -3.09
N ILE A 121 -3.94 -14.14 -4.31
CA ILE A 121 -3.22 -13.92 -5.57
C ILE A 121 -4.04 -13.00 -6.48
N ASN A 122 -5.30 -13.35 -6.72
CA ASN A 122 -6.19 -12.61 -7.59
C ASN A 122 -7.02 -11.63 -6.76
N PHE A 123 -6.54 -10.38 -6.67
CA PHE A 123 -7.23 -9.32 -5.95
C PHE A 123 -8.14 -8.53 -6.88
N VAL A 124 -9.35 -8.25 -6.38
CA VAL A 124 -10.34 -7.39 -7.04
C VAL A 124 -10.53 -6.14 -6.21
N ARG A 125 -10.44 -4.97 -6.83
CA ARG A 125 -10.67 -3.68 -6.18
C ARG A 125 -12.16 -3.45 -5.98
N CYS A 126 -12.57 -3.17 -4.74
CA CYS A 126 -13.92 -2.77 -4.42
C CYS A 126 -14.11 -1.29 -4.80
N GLY A 127 -15.17 -1.00 -5.59
CA GLY A 127 -15.49 0.38 -5.95
C GLY A 127 -14.64 1.01 -7.07
N ASN A 128 -13.86 0.22 -7.81
CA ASN A 128 -13.04 0.67 -8.95
C ASN A 128 -12.11 1.84 -8.57
N THR A 129 -12.43 3.06 -9.00
CA THR A 129 -11.66 4.28 -8.72
C THR A 129 -12.05 4.98 -7.42
N MET A 130 -13.09 4.51 -6.74
CA MET A 130 -13.56 5.11 -5.48
C MET A 130 -12.60 4.78 -4.33
N PRO A 131 -12.17 5.77 -3.55
CA PRO A 131 -11.40 5.50 -2.34
C PRO A 131 -12.24 4.78 -1.29
N PHE A 132 -11.62 3.88 -0.56
CA PHE A 132 -12.16 3.34 0.69
C PHE A 132 -11.89 4.31 1.85
N VAL A 133 -10.66 4.83 1.94
CA VAL A 133 -10.31 5.99 2.76
C VAL A 133 -9.72 7.05 1.84
N SER A 134 -10.42 8.17 1.71
CA SER A 134 -9.95 9.32 0.96
C SER A 134 -9.04 10.17 1.86
N TYR A 135 -8.20 10.97 1.23
CA TYR A 135 -7.61 12.13 1.92
C TYR A 135 -8.71 13.13 2.28
N GLY A 136 -8.43 13.97 3.30
CA GLY A 136 -9.38 14.92 3.88
C GLY A 136 -9.73 16.10 2.99
N GLU A 137 -10.53 17.01 3.55
CA GLU A 137 -10.90 18.27 2.91
C GLU A 137 -9.68 19.19 2.79
N GLU A 138 -9.74 20.15 1.88
CA GLU A 138 -8.68 21.12 1.67
C GLU A 138 -8.36 21.90 2.95
N GLY A 139 -7.08 21.90 3.31
CA GLY A 139 -6.58 22.51 4.54
C GLY A 139 -6.61 21.62 5.78
N SER A 140 -7.11 20.38 5.68
CA SER A 140 -6.98 19.42 6.78
C SER A 140 -5.57 18.81 6.84
N TRP A 141 -5.25 18.19 7.97
CA TRP A 141 -3.93 17.58 8.23
C TRP A 141 -3.58 16.42 7.30
N ASP A 142 -4.59 15.83 6.64
CA ASP A 142 -4.50 14.66 5.76
C ASP A 142 -5.03 14.94 4.34
N ASP A 143 -5.05 16.19 3.90
CA ASP A 143 -5.73 16.62 2.67
C ASP A 143 -5.04 16.24 1.37
N GLN A 144 -3.85 15.61 1.42
CA GLN A 144 -3.10 15.22 0.23
C GLN A 144 -2.80 13.73 0.14
N MET A 145 -2.45 13.09 1.26
CA MET A 145 -2.10 11.67 1.24
C MET A 145 -2.55 10.94 2.50
N VAL A 146 -3.02 9.71 2.33
CA VAL A 146 -3.31 8.79 3.42
C VAL A 146 -2.71 7.41 3.14
N TYR A 147 -2.11 6.79 4.14
CA TYR A 147 -1.50 5.46 4.05
C TYR A 147 -1.87 4.61 5.25
N THR A 148 -2.23 3.33 5.04
CA THR A 148 -2.39 2.38 6.14
C THR A 148 -1.05 2.11 6.82
N ILE A 149 -1.03 2.08 8.16
CA ILE A 149 0.19 1.79 8.95
C ILE A 149 0.36 0.27 9.14
N GLY A 150 -0.73 -0.48 9.09
CA GLY A 150 -0.74 -1.92 9.31
C GLY A 150 -2.07 -2.53 8.97
N VAL A 151 -2.24 -3.80 9.33
CA VAL A 151 -3.52 -4.49 9.18
C VAL A 151 -4.54 -3.96 10.20
N PRO A 152 -5.84 -3.95 9.87
CA PRO A 152 -6.88 -3.58 10.83
C PRO A 152 -6.82 -4.39 12.12
N VAL A 153 -7.00 -3.73 13.24
CA VAL A 153 -7.04 -4.35 14.58
C VAL A 153 -8.48 -4.67 14.92
N HIS A 154 -8.76 -5.94 15.25
CA HIS A 154 -10.09 -6.39 15.65
C HIS A 154 -10.28 -6.24 17.15
N VAL A 155 -11.31 -5.49 17.57
CA VAL A 155 -11.67 -5.28 18.96
C VAL A 155 -13.19 -5.44 19.11
N GLY A 156 -13.62 -6.46 19.82
CA GLY A 156 -15.05 -6.76 19.96
C GLY A 156 -15.69 -7.11 18.61
N ASN A 157 -16.63 -6.29 18.14
CA ASN A 157 -17.30 -6.44 16.84
C ASN A 157 -16.82 -5.41 15.81
N GLU A 158 -15.75 -4.70 16.10
CA GLU A 158 -15.27 -3.57 15.28
C GLU A 158 -13.86 -3.83 14.75
N TYR A 159 -13.53 -3.22 13.61
CA TYR A 159 -12.19 -3.18 13.04
C TYR A 159 -11.69 -1.74 13.03
N TYR A 160 -10.56 -1.51 13.65
CA TYR A 160 -9.89 -0.22 13.70
C TYR A 160 -8.78 -0.20 12.65
N ILE A 161 -8.88 0.76 11.72
CA ILE A 161 -7.87 1.00 10.69
C ILE A 161 -7.09 2.24 11.08
N TYR A 162 -5.80 2.06 11.33
CA TYR A 162 -4.89 3.16 11.61
C TYR A 162 -4.23 3.60 10.30
N TYR A 163 -4.16 4.90 10.09
CA TYR A 163 -3.51 5.47 8.92
C TYR A 163 -2.68 6.71 9.26
N ASN A 164 -1.67 6.98 8.46
CA ASN A 164 -0.96 8.25 8.43
C ASN A 164 -1.61 9.17 7.41
N GLY A 165 -1.81 10.42 7.78
CA GLY A 165 -2.25 11.48 6.90
C GLY A 165 -1.13 12.50 6.68
N PHE A 166 -1.17 13.19 5.54
CA PHE A 166 -0.22 14.23 5.20
C PHE A 166 -0.94 15.34 4.42
N ASN A 167 -0.62 16.58 4.77
CA ASN A 167 -1.09 17.78 4.08
C ASN A 167 -0.12 18.25 3.00
N PHE A 168 0.74 17.38 2.51
CA PHE A 168 1.66 17.62 1.41
C PHE A 168 1.65 16.45 0.43
N LYS A 169 2.06 16.76 -0.80
CA LYS A 169 2.09 15.83 -1.93
C LYS A 169 3.31 14.91 -1.87
N HIS A 170 3.18 13.75 -2.49
CA HIS A 170 4.31 12.86 -2.70
C HIS A 170 5.42 13.62 -3.46
N PHE A 171 6.66 13.57 -2.95
CA PHE A 171 7.80 14.33 -3.47
C PHE A 171 7.61 15.85 -3.47
N ASN A 172 7.22 16.40 -2.38
CA ASN A 172 7.24 17.84 -2.18
C ASN A 172 8.69 18.31 -1.90
N ASN A 173 9.46 18.59 -2.92
CA ASN A 173 10.81 19.20 -3.04
C ASN A 173 11.48 19.70 -1.73
N GLY A 174 11.45 18.93 -0.65
CA GLY A 174 12.18 19.22 0.59
C GLY A 174 11.67 20.40 1.43
N ASN A 175 10.57 21.02 1.06
CA ASN A 175 9.88 21.94 1.95
C ASN A 175 8.92 21.15 2.83
N PRO A 176 9.25 20.90 4.11
CA PRO A 176 8.26 20.38 5.03
C PRO A 176 7.07 21.35 5.07
N PRO A 177 5.84 20.84 5.23
CA PRO A 177 4.70 21.73 5.46
C PRO A 177 4.97 22.60 6.70
N PRO A 178 4.37 23.78 6.77
CA PRO A 178 4.47 24.59 7.98
C PRO A 178 3.99 23.74 9.18
N PRO A 179 4.62 23.87 10.34
CA PRO A 179 4.15 23.20 11.55
C PRO A 179 2.69 23.59 11.81
N LEU A 180 1.88 22.60 12.17
CA LEU A 180 0.49 22.78 12.59
C LEU A 180 0.42 23.65 13.86
#